data_0ce06d93a2b25d6d82632a0fefa6e2d4
#
_entry.id   0ce06d93a2b25d6d82632a0fefa6e2d4
#
_cell.length_a   1.000
_cell.length_b   1.000
_cell.length_c   1.000
_cell.angle_alpha   90.00
_cell.angle_beta   90.00
_cell.angle_gamma   90.00
#
_symmetry.space_group_name_H-M   'P 1'
#
loop_
_entity.id
_entity.type
_entity.pdbx_description
1 polymer ?
#
loop_
_entity_poly.entity_id
_entity_poly.type
_entity_poly.pdbx_seq_one_letter_code
_entity_poly.pdbx_strand_id
1 'polypeptide(L)'
;VKRRLAVLALVAPLAMSAQENAEPPVQLPATAVKALAVSLEAARNYKTHEWRDTTPFNNDGTVNAYIEITRGDRRKWEFDMRANRRAIDRMIPESIGGYPVNYGFVPQTVSYDGDPFDALVLGPPLPDGRFVRGIAIGVMFMEDEKGLDSKVVLSRLDDAGRPLHQLTTAVRDEIAGYFRRYKREGRGTFSKVPGWGSAEQGLAFVRTTHAFFQQCAERIELACTIARQQ
;
A
#
# COMPACT_ATOMS: atom_id res chain seq x y z
N VAL A 1 65.22 0.57 24.47
CA VAL A 1 63.80 0.63 24.90
C VAL A 1 63.00 1.13 23.71
N LYS A 2 62.34 0.19 22.96
CA LYS A 2 61.48 0.50 21.82
C LYS A 2 60.03 0.48 22.33
N ARG A 3 59.39 1.64 22.43
CA ARG A 3 57.96 1.76 22.71
C ARG A 3 57.18 1.47 21.44
N ARG A 4 56.35 0.43 21.47
CA ARG A 4 55.33 0.14 20.44
C ARG A 4 54.08 0.99 20.76
N LEU A 5 53.73 1.92 19.88
CA LEU A 5 52.41 2.54 19.89
C LEU A 5 51.38 1.53 19.36
N ALA A 6 50.44 1.18 20.18
CA ALA A 6 49.22 0.47 19.75
C ALA A 6 48.23 1.50 19.21
N VAL A 7 47.91 1.40 17.92
CA VAL A 7 46.83 2.15 17.29
C VAL A 7 45.55 1.41 17.60
N LEU A 8 44.73 1.97 18.50
CA LEU A 8 43.35 1.50 18.71
C LEU A 8 42.52 2.04 17.56
N ALA A 9 42.11 1.16 16.64
CA ALA A 9 41.11 1.49 15.65
C ALA A 9 39.72 1.51 16.34
N LEU A 10 39.16 2.71 16.49
CA LEU A 10 37.75 2.90 16.89
C LEU A 10 36.87 2.42 15.73
N VAL A 11 36.30 1.23 15.86
CA VAL A 11 35.19 0.79 15.00
C VAL A 11 33.95 1.50 15.52
N ALA A 12 33.53 2.57 14.84
CA ALA A 12 32.23 3.17 15.08
C ALA A 12 31.14 2.17 14.69
N PRO A 13 30.13 1.91 15.54
CA PRO A 13 29.01 1.09 15.13
C PRO A 13 28.30 1.81 14.00
N LEU A 14 28.15 1.14 12.84
CA LEU A 14 27.20 1.58 11.81
C LEU A 14 25.82 1.63 12.49
N ALA A 15 25.29 2.83 12.65
CA ALA A 15 23.90 3.02 12.99
C ALA A 15 23.07 2.47 11.81
N MET A 16 22.54 1.26 11.95
CA MET A 16 21.51 0.75 11.06
C MET A 16 20.37 1.75 11.08
N SER A 17 20.05 2.30 9.91
CA SER A 17 18.97 3.27 9.80
C SER A 17 17.65 2.56 10.19
N ALA A 18 16.84 3.22 11.00
CA ALA A 18 15.54 2.72 11.47
C ALA A 18 14.55 2.37 10.33
N GLN A 19 14.96 2.58 9.08
CA GLN A 19 14.20 2.35 7.86
C GLN A 19 14.25 0.91 7.32
N GLU A 20 15.25 0.10 7.69
CA GLU A 20 15.39 -1.26 7.17
C GLU A 20 14.45 -2.29 7.83
N ASN A 21 13.78 -1.92 8.93
CA ASN A 21 12.97 -2.84 9.74
C ASN A 21 11.50 -2.43 9.88
N ALA A 22 10.94 -1.65 8.94
CA ALA A 22 9.50 -1.39 8.99
C ALA A 22 8.74 -2.68 8.68
N GLU A 23 8.08 -3.19 9.70
CA GLU A 23 7.22 -4.39 9.63
C GLU A 23 5.76 -3.99 9.45
N PRO A 24 4.92 -4.87 8.87
CA PRO A 24 3.49 -4.63 8.82
C PRO A 24 2.92 -4.53 10.25
N PRO A 25 1.84 -3.76 10.45
CA PRO A 25 1.22 -3.61 11.76
C PRO A 25 0.73 -4.97 12.26
N VAL A 26 0.92 -5.24 13.55
CA VAL A 26 0.45 -6.50 14.19
C VAL A 26 -1.02 -6.44 14.58
N GLN A 27 -1.62 -5.25 14.58
CA GLN A 27 -3.01 -5.03 14.97
C GLN A 27 -3.59 -3.80 14.25
N LEU A 28 -4.86 -3.89 13.86
CA LEU A 28 -5.59 -2.73 13.32
C LEU A 28 -6.09 -1.83 14.47
N PRO A 29 -6.12 -0.50 14.26
CA PRO A 29 -6.82 0.42 15.17
C PRO A 29 -8.32 0.10 15.21
N ALA A 30 -8.97 0.38 16.34
CA ALA A 30 -10.40 0.17 16.50
C ALA A 30 -11.24 0.91 15.44
N THR A 31 -10.77 2.08 15.00
CA THR A 31 -11.40 2.85 13.91
C THR A 31 -11.38 2.12 12.57
N ALA A 32 -10.26 1.47 12.21
CA ALA A 32 -10.13 0.67 11.00
C ALA A 32 -11.00 -0.60 11.06
N VAL A 33 -11.03 -1.28 12.20
CA VAL A 33 -11.90 -2.44 12.43
C VAL A 33 -13.38 -2.06 12.24
N LYS A 34 -13.79 -0.91 12.79
CA LYS A 34 -15.15 -0.39 12.64
C LYS A 34 -15.48 -0.05 11.17
N ALA A 35 -14.56 0.61 10.47
CA ALA A 35 -14.73 0.94 9.04
C ALA A 35 -14.86 -0.33 8.20
N LEU A 36 -13.99 -1.32 8.43
CA LEU A 36 -14.03 -2.62 7.77
C LEU A 36 -15.37 -3.34 7.98
N ALA A 37 -15.87 -3.36 9.22
CA ALA A 37 -17.16 -3.99 9.52
C ALA A 37 -18.32 -3.37 8.75
N VAL A 38 -18.36 -2.02 8.68
CA VAL A 38 -19.38 -1.29 7.91
C VAL A 38 -19.28 -1.60 6.42
N SER A 39 -18.06 -1.65 5.88
CA SER A 39 -17.82 -1.95 4.47
C SER A 39 -18.19 -3.39 4.10
N LEU A 40 -17.87 -4.37 4.95
CA LEU A 40 -18.25 -5.77 4.75
C LEU A 40 -19.76 -5.96 4.79
N GLU A 41 -20.45 -5.30 5.73
CA GLU A 41 -21.92 -5.35 5.79
C GLU A 41 -22.56 -4.77 4.53
N ALA A 42 -22.11 -3.60 4.08
CA ALA A 42 -22.60 -2.99 2.86
C ALA A 42 -22.32 -3.85 1.61
N ALA A 43 -21.13 -4.47 1.56
CA ALA A 43 -20.72 -5.34 0.45
C ALA A 43 -21.64 -6.54 0.26
N ARG A 44 -22.35 -7.02 1.31
CA ARG A 44 -23.33 -8.12 1.21
C ARG A 44 -24.50 -7.83 0.29
N ASN A 45 -24.82 -6.54 0.07
CA ASN A 45 -25.91 -6.14 -0.82
C ASN A 45 -25.59 -6.35 -2.32
N TYR A 46 -24.34 -6.69 -2.64
CA TYR A 46 -23.88 -6.88 -4.02
C TYR A 46 -23.69 -8.37 -4.33
N LYS A 47 -24.22 -8.82 -5.48
CA LYS A 47 -23.99 -10.18 -5.98
C LYS A 47 -22.50 -10.44 -6.24
N THR A 48 -21.82 -9.46 -6.82
CA THR A 48 -20.38 -9.45 -7.05
C THR A 48 -19.80 -8.14 -6.54
N HIS A 49 -18.62 -8.19 -5.94
CA HIS A 49 -17.99 -7.02 -5.33
C HIS A 49 -16.49 -7.04 -5.58
N GLU A 50 -15.95 -6.00 -6.21
CA GLU A 50 -14.56 -5.96 -6.67
C GLU A 50 -13.56 -6.23 -5.53
N TRP A 51 -13.71 -5.54 -4.41
CA TRP A 51 -12.82 -5.70 -3.26
C TRP A 51 -13.03 -7.03 -2.51
N ARG A 52 -14.27 -7.49 -2.34
CA ARG A 52 -14.60 -8.66 -1.51
C ARG A 52 -14.35 -9.99 -2.22
N ASP A 53 -14.62 -10.09 -3.52
CA ASP A 53 -14.76 -11.38 -4.20
C ASP A 53 -13.51 -11.79 -5.00
N THR A 54 -12.55 -10.89 -5.18
CA THR A 54 -11.28 -11.19 -5.86
C THR A 54 -10.21 -11.54 -4.82
N THR A 55 -9.50 -12.65 -5.02
CA THR A 55 -8.40 -13.04 -4.12
C THR A 55 -7.17 -12.14 -4.31
N PRO A 56 -6.40 -11.83 -3.25
CA PRO A 56 -5.17 -11.05 -3.36
C PRO A 56 -4.06 -11.80 -4.08
N PHE A 57 -4.00 -13.13 -3.95
CA PHE A 57 -2.92 -13.96 -4.47
C PHE A 57 -3.40 -14.93 -5.54
N ASN A 58 -2.55 -15.20 -6.50
CA ASN A 58 -2.72 -16.22 -7.51
C ASN A 58 -1.76 -17.40 -7.26
N ASN A 59 -2.06 -18.58 -7.81
CA ASN A 59 -1.26 -19.79 -7.62
C ASN A 59 0.17 -19.68 -8.16
N ASP A 60 0.43 -18.74 -9.06
CA ASP A 60 1.76 -18.45 -9.63
C ASP A 60 2.57 -17.42 -8.81
N GLY A 61 2.10 -17.05 -7.62
CA GLY A 61 2.74 -16.11 -6.73
C GLY A 61 2.53 -14.62 -7.09
N THR A 62 1.74 -14.33 -8.14
CA THR A 62 1.37 -12.96 -8.47
C THR A 62 0.30 -12.43 -7.52
N VAL A 63 0.27 -11.10 -7.37
CA VAL A 63 -0.70 -10.33 -6.60
C VAL A 63 -1.68 -9.66 -7.56
N ASN A 64 -2.97 -9.71 -7.25
CA ASN A 64 -4.00 -8.95 -7.96
C ASN A 64 -4.06 -7.52 -7.42
N ALA A 65 -4.12 -6.54 -8.32
CA ALA A 65 -4.38 -5.15 -7.98
C ALA A 65 -5.51 -4.59 -8.85
N TYR A 66 -6.46 -3.93 -8.22
CA TYR A 66 -7.48 -3.16 -8.91
C TYR A 66 -6.94 -1.77 -9.20
N ILE A 67 -6.94 -1.35 -10.47
CA ILE A 67 -6.45 -0.03 -10.86
C ILE A 67 -7.55 1.01 -10.68
N GLU A 68 -7.33 1.95 -9.76
CA GLU A 68 -8.21 3.09 -9.55
C GLU A 68 -7.80 4.28 -10.38
N ILE A 69 -6.49 4.53 -10.49
CA ILE A 69 -5.92 5.70 -11.12
C ILE A 69 -4.87 5.28 -12.13
N THR A 70 -5.11 5.62 -13.38
CA THR A 70 -4.15 5.44 -14.47
C THR A 70 -2.95 6.37 -14.29
N ARG A 71 -1.73 5.89 -14.56
CA ARG A 71 -0.54 6.74 -14.60
C ARG A 71 -0.76 7.98 -15.47
N GLY A 72 -0.44 9.15 -14.93
CA GLY A 72 -0.61 10.45 -15.57
C GLY A 72 -1.94 11.13 -15.27
N ASP A 73 -2.93 10.44 -14.70
CA ASP A 73 -4.19 11.06 -14.32
C ASP A 73 -4.01 11.95 -13.08
N ARG A 74 -4.69 13.09 -13.08
CA ARG A 74 -4.73 14.04 -11.96
C ARG A 74 -6.00 13.90 -11.12
N ARG A 75 -6.97 13.10 -11.57
CA ARG A 75 -8.16 12.77 -10.79
C ARG A 75 -7.79 11.72 -9.77
N LYS A 76 -7.91 12.06 -8.48
CA LYS A 76 -7.80 11.07 -7.41
C LYS A 76 -9.12 10.30 -7.36
N TRP A 77 -9.13 9.13 -7.97
CA TRP A 77 -10.21 8.19 -7.85
C TRP A 77 -10.04 7.36 -6.57
N GLU A 78 -11.13 7.08 -5.91
CA GLU A 78 -11.20 6.15 -4.77
C GLU A 78 -12.32 5.15 -4.99
N PHE A 79 -12.08 3.91 -4.62
CA PHE A 79 -13.10 2.87 -4.64
C PHE A 79 -13.89 2.91 -3.34
N ASP A 80 -15.16 3.26 -3.43
CA ASP A 80 -16.09 3.17 -2.30
C ASP A 80 -16.53 1.71 -2.10
N MET A 81 -15.97 1.05 -1.09
CA MET A 81 -16.29 -0.33 -0.73
C MET A 81 -17.77 -0.53 -0.37
N ARG A 82 -18.45 0.51 0.09
CA ARG A 82 -19.87 0.42 0.45
C ARG A 82 -20.78 0.55 -0.77
N ALA A 83 -20.34 1.29 -1.76
CA ALA A 83 -21.09 1.54 -2.99
C ALA A 83 -20.63 0.67 -4.16
N ASN A 84 -19.59 -0.14 -3.98
CA ASN A 84 -18.97 -1.01 -5.01
C ASN A 84 -18.69 -0.26 -6.31
N ARG A 85 -18.16 0.94 -6.23
CA ARG A 85 -17.86 1.80 -7.38
C ARG A 85 -16.75 2.79 -7.07
N ARG A 86 -16.09 3.27 -8.12
CA ARG A 86 -15.14 4.37 -8.00
C ARG A 86 -15.85 5.72 -8.04
N ALA A 87 -15.33 6.68 -7.31
CA ALA A 87 -15.73 8.08 -7.35
C ALA A 87 -14.49 8.98 -7.33
N ILE A 88 -14.60 10.19 -7.85
CA ILE A 88 -13.52 11.19 -7.73
C ILE A 88 -13.58 11.78 -6.33
N ASP A 89 -12.50 11.59 -5.54
CA ASP A 89 -12.29 12.26 -4.26
C ASP A 89 -11.92 13.73 -4.50
N ARG A 90 -10.88 13.97 -5.30
CA ARG A 90 -10.41 15.33 -5.61
C ARG A 90 -9.58 15.39 -6.89
N MET A 91 -9.30 16.61 -7.34
CA MET A 91 -8.30 16.88 -8.36
C MET A 91 -6.94 17.16 -7.72
N ILE A 92 -5.90 16.51 -8.22
CA ILE A 92 -4.52 16.85 -7.87
C ILE A 92 -4.15 18.14 -8.61
N PRO A 93 -3.56 19.13 -7.91
CA PRO A 93 -3.14 20.38 -8.52
C PRO A 93 -2.21 20.17 -9.73
N GLU A 94 -2.29 21.08 -10.69
CA GLU A 94 -1.46 21.03 -11.88
C GLU A 94 0.04 21.16 -11.58
N SER A 95 0.35 21.95 -10.57
CA SER A 95 1.72 22.16 -10.07
C SER A 95 2.37 20.89 -9.52
N ILE A 96 1.58 19.90 -9.11
CA ILE A 96 2.05 18.59 -8.63
C ILE A 96 2.14 17.59 -9.78
N GLY A 97 1.24 17.69 -10.76
CA GLY A 97 1.16 16.78 -11.90
C GLY A 97 0.28 15.56 -11.64
N GLY A 98 0.21 14.68 -12.64
CA GLY A 98 -0.51 13.40 -12.51
C GLY A 98 0.26 12.35 -11.74
N TYR A 99 -0.42 11.27 -11.36
CA TYR A 99 0.20 10.13 -10.67
C TYR A 99 1.38 9.57 -11.48
N PRO A 100 2.59 9.42 -10.90
CA PRO A 100 3.77 8.94 -11.63
C PRO A 100 3.70 7.45 -11.95
N VAL A 101 2.74 6.74 -11.40
CA VAL A 101 2.59 5.29 -11.46
C VAL A 101 1.09 4.95 -11.49
N ASN A 102 0.70 3.79 -12.02
CA ASN A 102 -0.68 3.33 -11.87
C ASN A 102 -0.92 3.01 -10.39
N TYR A 103 -2.04 3.47 -9.86
CA TYR A 103 -2.38 3.38 -8.46
C TYR A 103 -3.69 2.63 -8.29
N GLY A 104 -3.81 1.88 -7.20
CA GLY A 104 -5.00 1.16 -6.85
C GLY A 104 -4.82 0.38 -5.56
N PHE A 105 -5.57 -0.69 -5.39
CA PHE A 105 -5.56 -1.48 -4.18
C PHE A 105 -5.44 -2.99 -4.43
N VAL A 106 -5.00 -3.71 -3.43
CA VAL A 106 -5.04 -5.18 -3.38
C VAL A 106 -6.40 -5.61 -2.82
N PRO A 107 -7.17 -6.47 -3.52
CA PRO A 107 -8.48 -6.92 -3.03
C PRO A 107 -8.35 -7.80 -1.78
N GLN A 108 -9.45 -7.96 -1.03
CA GLN A 108 -9.51 -8.71 0.23
C GLN A 108 -8.39 -8.33 1.22
N THR A 109 -8.05 -7.05 1.30
CA THR A 109 -7.11 -6.50 2.27
C THR A 109 -7.73 -5.34 3.01
N VAL A 110 -7.17 -5.00 4.17
CA VAL A 110 -7.51 -3.79 4.92
C VAL A 110 -6.27 -3.19 5.55
N SER A 111 -6.08 -1.90 5.33
CA SER A 111 -4.98 -1.10 5.83
C SER A 111 -5.29 -0.48 7.20
N TYR A 112 -4.31 0.25 7.73
CA TYR A 112 -4.36 0.87 9.05
C TYR A 112 -5.48 1.92 9.19
N ASP A 113 -5.87 2.57 8.09
CA ASP A 113 -6.95 3.56 8.06
C ASP A 113 -8.35 2.97 7.78
N GLY A 114 -8.43 1.67 7.52
CA GLY A 114 -9.66 0.94 7.23
C GLY A 114 -9.99 0.79 5.74
N ASP A 115 -9.16 1.37 4.87
CA ASP A 115 -9.26 1.22 3.42
C ASP A 115 -8.49 -0.03 2.94
N PRO A 116 -8.69 -0.53 1.71
CA PRO A 116 -7.89 -1.61 1.16
C PRO A 116 -6.40 -1.24 1.08
N PHE A 117 -5.52 -2.24 1.12
CA PHE A 117 -4.08 -2.00 1.05
C PHE A 117 -3.65 -1.53 -0.34
N ASP A 118 -3.00 -0.38 -0.40
CA ASP A 118 -2.60 0.29 -1.63
C ASP A 118 -1.54 -0.46 -2.44
N ALA A 119 -1.67 -0.39 -3.77
CA ALA A 119 -0.74 -0.94 -4.73
C ALA A 119 -0.28 0.10 -5.76
N LEU A 120 1.03 0.17 -5.98
CA LEU A 120 1.66 0.93 -7.06
C LEU A 120 2.09 -0.05 -8.15
N VAL A 121 1.52 0.05 -9.35
CA VAL A 121 1.83 -0.86 -10.46
C VAL A 121 2.70 -0.14 -11.48
N LEU A 122 3.98 -0.54 -11.58
CA LEU A 122 4.94 0.07 -12.49
C LEU A 122 4.60 -0.23 -13.96
N GLY A 123 4.94 0.70 -14.84
CA GLY A 123 4.83 0.55 -16.28
C GLY A 123 4.05 1.65 -16.98
N PRO A 124 3.64 1.42 -18.23
CA PRO A 124 2.83 2.36 -19.01
C PRO A 124 1.45 2.57 -18.34
N PRO A 125 0.69 3.59 -18.77
CA PRO A 125 -0.68 3.78 -18.35
C PRO A 125 -1.52 2.51 -18.55
N LEU A 126 -2.19 2.06 -17.49
CA LEU A 126 -3.10 0.91 -17.50
C LEU A 126 -4.54 1.39 -17.46
N PRO A 127 -5.48 0.68 -18.09
CA PRO A 127 -6.90 0.99 -17.95
C PRO A 127 -7.34 0.92 -16.48
N ASP A 128 -8.03 1.94 -16.03
CA ASP A 128 -8.65 1.98 -14.72
C ASP A 128 -9.93 1.13 -14.65
N GLY A 129 -10.41 0.85 -13.45
CA GLY A 129 -11.60 0.00 -13.24
C GLY A 129 -11.38 -1.47 -13.58
N ARG A 130 -10.14 -1.96 -13.56
CA ARG A 130 -9.79 -3.33 -13.92
C ARG A 130 -8.75 -3.91 -13.00
N PHE A 131 -8.78 -5.22 -12.85
CA PHE A 131 -7.72 -5.98 -12.19
C PHE A 131 -6.53 -6.19 -13.13
N VAL A 132 -5.35 -6.11 -12.56
CA VAL A 132 -4.08 -6.50 -13.16
C VAL A 132 -3.35 -7.45 -12.24
N ARG A 133 -2.47 -8.28 -12.81
CA ARG A 133 -1.62 -9.21 -12.07
C ARG A 133 -0.19 -8.72 -12.13
N GLY A 134 0.50 -8.77 -10.99
CA GLY A 134 1.90 -8.39 -10.91
C GLY A 134 2.63 -9.14 -9.80
N ILE A 135 3.95 -9.20 -9.90
CA ILE A 135 4.82 -9.69 -8.82
C ILE A 135 5.24 -8.50 -7.96
N ALA A 136 5.32 -8.70 -6.65
CA ALA A 136 5.87 -7.68 -5.77
C ALA A 136 7.37 -7.50 -6.05
N ILE A 137 7.79 -6.24 -6.18
CA ILE A 137 9.19 -5.84 -6.41
C ILE A 137 9.70 -4.88 -5.32
N GLY A 138 8.86 -4.54 -4.37
CA GLY A 138 9.20 -3.71 -3.21
C GLY A 138 7.97 -3.22 -2.47
N VAL A 139 8.21 -2.39 -1.47
CA VAL A 139 7.19 -1.64 -0.74
C VAL A 139 7.68 -0.22 -0.50
N MET A 140 6.80 0.76 -0.66
CA MET A 140 7.03 2.14 -0.24
C MET A 140 6.47 2.30 1.18
N PHE A 141 7.34 2.63 2.13
CA PHE A 141 6.87 3.03 3.46
C PHE A 141 6.37 4.46 3.40
N MET A 142 5.18 4.67 3.89
CA MET A 142 4.55 5.98 3.91
C MET A 142 3.77 6.15 5.21
N GLU A 143 3.71 7.40 5.68
CA GLU A 143 2.89 7.85 6.80
C GLU A 143 2.16 9.12 6.41
N ASP A 144 0.95 9.25 6.88
CA ASP A 144 0.14 10.44 6.74
C ASP A 144 -0.60 10.78 8.05
N GLU A 145 -1.53 11.73 8.01
CA GLU A 145 -2.32 12.16 9.18
C GLU A 145 -3.20 11.06 9.78
N LYS A 146 -3.47 9.98 9.02
CA LYS A 146 -4.23 8.82 9.50
C LYS A 146 -3.33 7.71 10.07
N GLY A 147 -2.02 7.79 9.87
CA GLY A 147 -1.01 6.83 10.34
C GLY A 147 -0.24 6.14 9.22
N LEU A 148 0.02 4.84 9.39
CA LEU A 148 0.76 4.03 8.41
C LEU A 148 -0.06 3.88 7.12
N ASP A 149 0.57 4.25 6.00
CA ASP A 149 -0.04 4.26 4.67
C ASP A 149 0.94 3.67 3.62
N SER A 150 1.63 2.58 4.00
CA SER A 150 2.59 1.88 3.12
C SER A 150 1.88 1.29 1.90
N LYS A 151 2.63 1.13 0.78
CA LYS A 151 2.06 0.70 -0.50
C LYS A 151 2.94 -0.36 -1.15
N VAL A 152 2.38 -1.53 -1.50
CA VAL A 152 3.13 -2.53 -2.25
C VAL A 152 3.45 -2.02 -3.66
N VAL A 153 4.65 -2.33 -4.15
CA VAL A 153 5.05 -2.02 -5.53
C VAL A 153 5.06 -3.29 -6.34
N LEU A 154 4.29 -3.28 -7.41
CA LEU A 154 4.11 -4.41 -8.31
C LEU A 154 4.69 -4.12 -9.69
N SER A 155 5.24 -5.15 -10.33
CA SER A 155 5.54 -5.18 -11.75
C SER A 155 4.75 -6.29 -12.43
N ARG A 156 4.18 -6.01 -13.60
CA ARG A 156 3.65 -7.07 -14.46
C ARG A 156 4.80 -7.95 -14.94
N LEU A 157 4.48 -9.17 -15.38
CA LEU A 157 5.45 -10.14 -15.86
C LEU A 157 5.49 -10.17 -17.39
N ASP A 158 6.67 -10.50 -17.93
CA ASP A 158 6.84 -10.91 -19.33
C ASP A 158 6.39 -12.37 -19.52
N ASP A 159 6.43 -12.84 -20.76
CA ASP A 159 6.04 -14.23 -21.11
C ASP A 159 6.95 -15.30 -20.48
N ALA A 160 8.12 -14.92 -19.99
CA ALA A 160 9.04 -15.77 -19.25
C ALA A 160 8.86 -15.70 -17.74
N GLY A 161 7.83 -14.99 -17.25
CA GLY A 161 7.55 -14.84 -15.82
C GLY A 161 8.49 -13.88 -15.08
N ARG A 162 9.20 -13.00 -15.77
CA ARG A 162 10.12 -12.04 -15.17
C ARG A 162 9.44 -10.65 -15.03
N PRO A 163 9.80 -9.86 -14.01
CA PRO A 163 9.29 -8.50 -13.88
C PRO A 163 9.64 -7.66 -15.12
N LEU A 164 8.62 -7.03 -15.74
CA LEU A 164 8.81 -6.10 -16.86
C LEU A 164 9.51 -4.80 -16.44
N HIS A 165 9.39 -4.43 -15.17
CA HIS A 165 9.93 -3.18 -14.64
C HIS A 165 10.68 -3.42 -13.34
N GLN A 166 11.71 -2.61 -13.10
CA GLN A 166 12.52 -2.66 -11.89
C GLN A 166 12.29 -1.40 -11.05
N LEU A 167 12.30 -1.57 -9.74
CA LEU A 167 12.21 -0.48 -8.77
C LEU A 167 13.59 0.17 -8.57
N THR A 168 14.09 0.87 -9.60
CA THR A 168 15.38 1.56 -9.57
C THR A 168 15.35 2.78 -8.63
N THR A 169 16.51 3.31 -8.24
CA THR A 169 16.60 4.53 -7.43
C THR A 169 15.85 5.70 -8.08
N ALA A 170 16.00 5.91 -9.39
CA ALA A 170 15.31 6.99 -10.10
C ALA A 170 13.78 6.84 -10.03
N VAL A 171 13.25 5.62 -10.18
CA VAL A 171 11.81 5.34 -10.05
C VAL A 171 11.33 5.58 -8.61
N ARG A 172 12.12 5.17 -7.61
CA ARG A 172 11.82 5.44 -6.19
C ARG A 172 11.77 6.93 -5.91
N ASP A 173 12.72 7.69 -6.40
CA ASP A 173 12.81 9.14 -6.18
C ASP A 173 11.65 9.88 -6.85
N GLU A 174 11.27 9.51 -8.07
CA GLU A 174 10.11 10.06 -8.78
C GLU A 174 8.81 9.85 -7.98
N ILE A 175 8.55 8.60 -7.59
CA ILE A 175 7.34 8.22 -6.84
C ILE A 175 7.33 8.90 -5.47
N ALA A 176 8.42 8.80 -4.70
CA ALA A 176 8.51 9.42 -3.37
C ALA A 176 8.38 10.94 -3.44
N GLY A 177 8.98 11.57 -4.45
CA GLY A 177 8.88 13.00 -4.69
C GLY A 177 7.44 13.46 -4.94
N TYR A 178 6.65 12.67 -5.65
CA TYR A 178 5.22 12.91 -5.85
C TYR A 178 4.45 12.76 -4.53
N PHE A 179 4.55 11.61 -3.86
CA PHE A 179 3.77 11.33 -2.64
C PHE A 179 4.12 12.24 -1.47
N ARG A 180 5.34 12.79 -1.38
CA ARG A 180 5.70 13.82 -0.40
C ARG A 180 5.00 15.17 -0.62
N ARG A 181 4.43 15.41 -1.80
CA ARG A 181 3.83 16.71 -2.19
C ARG A 181 2.33 16.66 -2.40
N TYR A 182 1.77 15.51 -2.74
CA TYR A 182 0.39 15.40 -3.23
C TYR A 182 -0.69 15.77 -2.19
N LYS A 183 -0.33 15.79 -0.89
CA LYS A 183 -1.22 16.19 0.23
C LYS A 183 -0.94 17.60 0.80
N ARG A 184 0.01 18.35 0.27
CA ARG A 184 0.50 19.60 0.89
C ARG A 184 -0.49 20.77 0.92
N GLU A 185 -1.63 20.69 0.27
CA GLU A 185 -2.56 21.82 0.12
C GLU A 185 -3.67 21.87 1.19
N GLY A 186 -3.72 20.92 2.13
CA GLY A 186 -4.72 20.88 3.20
C GLY A 186 -4.16 21.31 4.56
N ARG A 187 -4.92 22.04 5.37
CA ARG A 187 -4.56 22.32 6.76
C ARG A 187 -4.58 21.01 7.57
N GLY A 188 -3.43 20.66 8.19
CA GLY A 188 -3.27 19.46 9.01
C GLY A 188 -3.03 18.19 8.22
N THR A 189 -2.96 18.24 6.89
CA THR A 189 -2.56 17.09 6.08
C THR A 189 -1.05 17.07 5.88
N PHE A 190 -0.47 15.87 5.94
CA PHE A 190 0.94 15.67 5.62
C PHE A 190 1.11 14.31 4.93
N SER A 191 2.26 14.14 4.31
CA SER A 191 2.68 12.87 3.74
C SER A 191 4.19 12.75 3.84
N LYS A 192 4.67 11.65 4.42
CA LYS A 192 6.07 11.32 4.58
C LYS A 192 6.36 9.99 3.89
N VAL A 193 7.46 9.92 3.18
CA VAL A 193 8.00 8.68 2.61
C VAL A 193 9.35 8.43 3.26
N PRO A 194 9.40 7.71 4.39
CA PRO A 194 10.63 7.44 5.11
C PRO A 194 11.59 6.54 4.33
N GLY A 195 11.08 5.65 3.48
CA GLY A 195 11.95 4.76 2.71
C GLY A 195 11.22 3.71 1.91
N TRP A 196 11.98 2.67 1.55
CA TRP A 196 11.55 1.57 0.70
C TRP A 196 12.02 0.25 1.30
N GLY A 197 11.18 -0.76 1.14
CA GLY A 197 11.49 -2.13 1.53
C GLY A 197 11.60 -3.08 0.35
N SER A 198 12.00 -4.31 0.66
CA SER A 198 12.15 -5.40 -0.31
C SER A 198 10.80 -5.91 -0.83
N ALA A 199 10.85 -6.73 -1.88
CA ALA A 199 9.69 -7.46 -2.39
C ALA A 199 9.06 -8.36 -1.30
N GLU A 200 9.89 -8.98 -0.48
CA GLU A 200 9.49 -9.86 0.62
C GLU A 200 8.72 -9.12 1.70
N GLN A 201 9.19 -7.92 2.06
CA GLN A 201 8.48 -7.01 2.96
C GLN A 201 7.14 -6.57 2.36
N GLY A 202 7.09 -6.22 1.06
CA GLY A 202 5.85 -5.90 0.37
C GLY A 202 4.82 -7.03 0.44
N LEU A 203 5.24 -8.27 0.18
CA LEU A 203 4.40 -9.46 0.31
C LEU A 203 3.96 -9.72 1.76
N ALA A 204 4.81 -9.42 2.76
CA ALA A 204 4.45 -9.53 4.16
C ALA A 204 3.31 -8.56 4.51
N PHE A 205 3.35 -7.31 4.02
CA PHE A 205 2.25 -6.36 4.16
C PHE A 205 0.95 -6.88 3.52
N VAL A 206 1.01 -7.39 2.29
CA VAL A 206 -0.18 -7.96 1.62
C VAL A 206 -0.76 -9.12 2.43
N ARG A 207 0.07 -10.04 2.93
CA ARG A 207 -0.38 -11.16 3.76
C ARG A 207 -1.03 -10.71 5.07
N THR A 208 -0.42 -9.74 5.75
CA THR A 208 -0.94 -9.22 7.03
C THR A 208 -2.27 -8.50 6.84
N THR A 209 -2.36 -7.61 5.86
CA THR A 209 -3.59 -6.86 5.57
C THR A 209 -4.72 -7.78 5.07
N HIS A 210 -4.37 -8.86 4.36
CA HIS A 210 -5.31 -9.91 3.99
C HIS A 210 -5.78 -10.74 5.21
N ALA A 211 -4.88 -11.08 6.12
CA ALA A 211 -5.24 -11.80 7.36
C ALA A 211 -6.21 -10.97 8.21
N PHE A 212 -6.04 -9.65 8.30
CA PHE A 212 -7.00 -8.76 8.95
C PHE A 212 -8.39 -8.81 8.28
N PHE A 213 -8.43 -8.75 6.95
CA PHE A 213 -9.69 -8.90 6.21
C PHE A 213 -10.36 -10.24 6.53
N GLN A 214 -9.63 -11.36 6.46
CA GLN A 214 -10.17 -12.69 6.75
C GLN A 214 -10.72 -12.82 8.17
N GLN A 215 -9.98 -12.34 9.16
CA GLN A 215 -10.41 -12.38 10.57
C GLN A 215 -11.74 -11.66 10.78
N CYS A 216 -11.94 -10.51 10.11
CA CYS A 216 -13.20 -9.79 10.18
C CYS A 216 -14.30 -10.43 9.36
N ALA A 217 -14.00 -10.97 8.18
CA ALA A 217 -14.99 -11.64 7.32
C ALA A 217 -15.54 -12.91 7.97
N GLU A 218 -14.71 -13.67 8.69
CA GLU A 218 -15.08 -14.91 9.37
C GLU A 218 -15.75 -14.69 10.72
N ARG A 219 -15.47 -13.57 11.41
CA ARG A 219 -15.90 -13.28 12.78
C ARG A 219 -16.73 -12.01 12.92
N ILE A 220 -17.46 -11.64 11.87
CA ILE A 220 -18.23 -10.38 11.82
C ILE A 220 -19.10 -10.16 13.06
N GLU A 221 -19.65 -11.22 13.68
CA GLU A 221 -20.51 -11.06 14.86
C GLU A 221 -19.71 -10.75 16.15
N LEU A 222 -18.51 -11.29 16.33
CA LEU A 222 -17.79 -11.17 17.59
C LEU A 222 -16.78 -10.00 17.61
N ALA A 223 -15.89 -9.90 16.64
CA ALA A 223 -14.87 -8.84 16.62
C ALA A 223 -15.45 -7.47 16.24
N CYS A 224 -16.47 -7.45 15.36
CA CYS A 224 -17.15 -6.22 14.98
C CYS A 224 -18.21 -5.78 15.99
N THR A 225 -18.76 -6.67 16.83
CA THR A 225 -19.66 -6.31 17.91
C THR A 225 -18.93 -5.67 19.09
N ILE A 226 -17.71 -6.11 19.40
CA ILE A 226 -16.85 -5.50 20.44
C ILE A 226 -16.48 -4.05 20.06
N ALA A 227 -16.22 -3.78 18.79
CA ALA A 227 -15.92 -2.42 18.32
C ALA A 227 -17.13 -1.44 18.33
N ARG A 228 -18.37 -1.96 18.37
CA ARG A 228 -19.58 -1.12 18.49
C ARG A 228 -19.90 -0.70 19.93
N GLN A 229 -19.26 -1.33 20.92
CA GLN A 229 -19.52 -1.07 22.35
C GLN A 229 -18.49 -0.14 23.00
N GLN A 230 -17.48 0.30 22.27
CA GLN A 230 -16.48 1.29 22.71
C GLN A 230 -16.68 2.62 21.94
#